data_09c2d90f82961810a6f6de52174ea838
#
_entry.id   09c2d90f82961810a6f6de52174ea838
#
_cell.length_a   1.000
_cell.length_b   1.000
_cell.length_c   1.000
_cell.angle_alpha   90.00
_cell.angle_beta   90.00
_cell.angle_gamma   90.00
#
_symmetry.space_group_name_H-M   'P 1'
#
loop_
_entity.id
_entity.type
_entity.pdbx_description
1 polymer ?
#
loop_
_entity_poly.entity_id
_entity_poly.type
_entity_poly.pdbx_seq_one_letter_code
_entity_poly.pdbx_strand_id
1 'polypeptide(L)'
;MLEDYLNSVKERDSQGIPPLPLDAEQTSGLIELIKDASKNDKNLLELLTERVPAGVDDAAYVKAAFLSDIANKKISCELISPKEATFYLGTMLGGYNVEPLISLIDDPECGEEAVKALSNTLLVFDAFNDIAEKSKSSENAAKILNSWAEAEWFLSKPEVPEKIDTIIFKVPGETNTDD
;
A
#
# COMPACT_ATOMS: atom_id res chain seq x y z
N MET A 1 15.09 11.71 -15.84
CA MET A 1 14.35 10.64 -15.15
C MET A 1 12.83 10.79 -15.32
N LEU A 2 12.16 11.79 -14.67
CA LEU A 2 10.70 11.95 -14.79
C LEU A 2 10.25 12.22 -16.23
N GLU A 3 10.96 13.06 -16.96
CA GLU A 3 10.68 13.36 -18.37
C GLU A 3 10.78 12.11 -19.26
N ASP A 4 11.80 11.28 -19.05
CA ASP A 4 11.98 10.02 -19.79
C ASP A 4 10.83 9.04 -19.50
N TYR A 5 10.43 8.93 -18.22
CA TYR A 5 9.27 8.14 -17.82
C TYR A 5 7.99 8.64 -18.52
N LEU A 6 7.71 9.93 -18.46
CA LEU A 6 6.52 10.50 -19.10
C LEU A 6 6.52 10.34 -20.65
N ASN A 7 7.69 10.35 -21.28
CA ASN A 7 7.82 10.05 -22.70
C ASN A 7 7.51 8.57 -22.99
N SER A 8 8.01 7.65 -22.16
CA SER A 8 7.66 6.24 -22.25
C SER A 8 6.16 5.99 -22.07
N VAL A 9 5.52 6.68 -21.12
CA VAL A 9 4.06 6.62 -20.93
C VAL A 9 3.32 7.00 -22.22
N LYS A 10 3.69 8.12 -22.86
CA LYS A 10 3.07 8.58 -24.11
C LYS A 10 3.28 7.61 -25.27
N GLU A 11 4.48 7.03 -25.37
CA GLU A 11 4.78 6.04 -26.41
C GLU A 11 3.90 4.80 -26.26
N ARG A 12 3.80 4.26 -25.02
CA ARG A 12 2.97 3.10 -24.73
C ARG A 12 1.49 3.37 -24.95
N ASP A 13 1.01 4.55 -24.55
CA ASP A 13 -0.38 4.97 -24.77
C ASP A 13 -0.71 5.02 -26.27
N SER A 14 0.21 5.51 -27.09
CA SER A 14 0.03 5.51 -28.55
C SER A 14 -0.10 4.12 -29.18
N GLN A 15 0.38 3.09 -28.48
CA GLN A 15 0.29 1.67 -28.85
C GLN A 15 -0.91 0.96 -28.21
N GLY A 16 -1.68 1.67 -27.37
CA GLY A 16 -2.82 1.09 -26.64
C GLY A 16 -2.43 0.13 -25.52
N ILE A 17 -1.20 0.23 -25.01
CA ILE A 17 -0.71 -0.60 -23.89
C ILE A 17 -0.49 0.27 -22.64
N PRO A 18 -0.76 -0.28 -21.43
CA PRO A 18 -0.63 0.48 -20.18
C PRO A 18 0.82 0.89 -19.93
N PRO A 19 1.06 2.02 -19.22
CA PRO A 19 2.39 2.42 -18.82
C PRO A 19 3.01 1.43 -17.85
N LEU A 20 4.33 1.28 -17.90
CA LEU A 20 5.07 0.48 -16.92
C LEU A 20 5.02 1.15 -15.54
N PRO A 21 5.07 0.38 -14.46
CA PRO A 21 5.28 0.93 -13.13
C PRO A 21 6.66 1.59 -13.03
N LEU A 22 6.83 2.46 -12.05
CA LEU A 22 8.13 3.03 -11.70
C LEU A 22 9.00 1.98 -11.01
N ASP A 23 10.25 1.89 -11.41
CA ASP A 23 11.26 1.09 -10.72
C ASP A 23 11.81 1.80 -9.46
N ALA A 24 12.74 1.15 -8.74
CA ALA A 24 13.30 1.67 -7.50
C ALA A 24 14.11 2.96 -7.70
N GLU A 25 14.88 3.08 -8.79
CA GLU A 25 15.66 4.28 -9.10
C GLU A 25 14.74 5.45 -9.47
N GLN A 26 13.74 5.20 -10.30
CA GLN A 26 12.73 6.18 -10.68
C GLN A 26 11.89 6.61 -9.46
N THR A 27 11.54 5.68 -8.59
CA THR A 27 10.82 5.97 -7.34
C THR A 27 11.66 6.82 -6.41
N SER A 28 12.95 6.54 -6.26
CA SER A 28 13.85 7.35 -5.48
C SER A 28 13.97 8.77 -6.03
N GLY A 29 14.09 8.91 -7.35
CA GLY A 29 14.11 10.22 -8.00
C GLY A 29 12.78 10.99 -7.86
N LEU A 30 11.65 10.29 -7.91
CA LEU A 30 10.32 10.89 -7.65
C LEU A 30 10.23 11.41 -6.21
N ILE A 31 10.74 10.66 -5.24
CA ILE A 31 10.75 11.05 -3.83
C ILE A 31 11.56 12.32 -3.61
N GLU A 32 12.72 12.48 -4.25
CA GLU A 32 13.49 13.73 -4.16
C GLU A 32 12.70 14.93 -4.69
N LEU A 33 11.95 14.76 -5.77
CA LEU A 33 11.07 15.82 -6.28
C LEU A 33 9.91 16.12 -5.31
N ILE A 34 9.35 15.10 -4.66
CA ILE A 34 8.26 15.27 -3.69
C ILE A 34 8.74 16.01 -2.43
N LYS A 35 9.98 15.79 -1.98
CA LYS A 35 10.55 16.50 -0.82
C LYS A 35 10.60 18.02 -1.01
N ASP A 36 10.81 18.45 -2.24
CA ASP A 36 10.86 19.88 -2.62
C ASP A 36 9.53 20.41 -3.18
N ALA A 37 8.50 19.55 -3.26
CA ALA A 37 7.23 19.87 -3.88
C ALA A 37 6.33 20.72 -2.98
N SER A 38 5.52 21.57 -3.59
CA SER A 38 4.43 22.27 -2.94
C SER A 38 3.13 21.44 -2.90
N LYS A 39 2.16 21.85 -2.09
CA LYS A 39 0.82 21.22 -2.02
C LYS A 39 0.07 21.18 -3.35
N ASN A 40 0.50 21.97 -4.34
CA ASN A 40 -0.14 22.03 -5.65
C ASN A 40 0.40 21.00 -6.65
N ASP A 41 1.51 20.33 -6.34
CA ASP A 41 2.18 19.37 -7.22
C ASP A 41 1.50 17.98 -7.18
N LYS A 42 0.18 17.97 -7.38
CA LYS A 42 -0.64 16.74 -7.30
C LYS A 42 -0.21 15.64 -8.26
N ASN A 43 0.39 15.99 -9.39
CA ASN A 43 0.88 15.01 -10.36
C ASN A 43 2.00 14.12 -9.76
N LEU A 44 2.84 14.67 -8.87
CA LEU A 44 3.88 13.88 -8.19
C LEU A 44 3.27 12.89 -7.20
N LEU A 45 2.22 13.31 -6.50
CA LEU A 45 1.48 12.43 -5.60
C LEU A 45 0.78 11.30 -6.38
N GLU A 46 0.13 11.62 -7.50
CA GLU A 46 -0.48 10.62 -8.37
C GLU A 46 0.54 9.59 -8.87
N LEU A 47 1.74 10.02 -9.27
CA LEU A 47 2.80 9.09 -9.65
C LEU A 47 3.21 8.18 -8.50
N LEU A 48 3.34 8.70 -7.28
CA LEU A 48 3.69 7.92 -6.10
C LEU A 48 2.61 6.89 -5.75
N THR A 49 1.33 7.26 -5.86
CA THR A 49 0.21 6.41 -5.45
C THR A 49 -0.18 5.40 -6.53
N GLU A 50 -0.16 5.81 -7.81
CA GLU A 50 -0.73 5.04 -8.90
C GLU A 50 0.33 4.35 -9.79
N ARG A 51 1.60 4.77 -9.70
CA ARG A 51 2.66 4.26 -10.58
C ARG A 51 3.80 3.57 -9.86
N VAL A 52 3.93 3.75 -8.55
CA VAL A 52 4.85 2.94 -7.74
C VAL A 52 4.12 1.69 -7.27
N PRO A 53 4.65 0.48 -7.53
CA PRO A 53 4.06 -0.76 -7.07
C PRO A 53 3.77 -0.75 -5.56
N ALA A 54 2.74 -1.48 -5.17
CA ALA A 54 2.33 -1.61 -3.76
C ALA A 54 2.75 -2.95 -3.13
N GLY A 55 3.48 -3.78 -3.89
CA GLY A 55 3.81 -5.16 -3.54
C GLY A 55 5.15 -5.34 -2.81
N VAL A 56 5.92 -6.32 -3.25
CA VAL A 56 7.16 -6.79 -2.59
C VAL A 56 8.44 -6.40 -3.33
N ASP A 57 8.33 -5.63 -4.39
CA ASP A 57 9.47 -5.19 -5.19
C ASP A 57 10.26 -4.05 -4.53
N ASP A 58 11.45 -3.77 -5.03
CA ASP A 58 12.34 -2.75 -4.48
C ASP A 58 11.73 -1.33 -4.53
N ALA A 59 10.91 -1.03 -5.53
CA ALA A 59 10.22 0.26 -5.62
C ALA A 59 9.19 0.43 -4.49
N ALA A 60 8.46 -0.64 -4.16
CA ALA A 60 7.53 -0.66 -3.03
C ALA A 60 8.27 -0.47 -1.70
N TYR A 61 9.44 -1.10 -1.53
CA TYR A 61 10.27 -0.88 -0.34
C TYR A 61 10.67 0.60 -0.18
N VAL A 62 11.15 1.23 -1.26
CA VAL A 62 11.53 2.65 -1.28
C VAL A 62 10.34 3.55 -0.94
N LYS A 63 9.16 3.28 -1.52
CA LYS A 63 7.91 3.99 -1.21
C LYS A 63 7.53 3.83 0.27
N ALA A 64 7.55 2.62 0.81
CA ALA A 64 7.19 2.35 2.19
C ALA A 64 8.13 3.07 3.17
N ALA A 65 9.43 3.05 2.93
CA ALA A 65 10.43 3.74 3.74
C ALA A 65 10.17 5.26 3.78
N PHE A 66 9.92 5.87 2.63
CA PHE A 66 9.61 7.30 2.54
C PHE A 66 8.32 7.66 3.29
N LEU A 67 7.24 6.92 3.06
CA LEU A 67 5.97 7.15 3.75
C LEU A 67 6.09 6.94 5.27
N SER A 68 6.87 5.93 5.68
CA SER A 68 7.17 5.68 7.09
C SER A 68 7.89 6.88 7.75
N ASP A 69 8.84 7.48 7.05
CA ASP A 69 9.59 8.63 7.59
C ASP A 69 8.71 9.87 7.73
N ILE A 70 7.75 10.09 6.81
CA ILE A 70 6.75 11.17 6.95
C ILE A 70 5.81 10.85 8.12
N ALA A 71 5.23 9.65 8.17
CA ALA A 71 4.26 9.26 9.18
C ALA A 71 4.85 9.34 10.60
N ASN A 72 6.12 8.96 10.76
CA ASN A 72 6.88 9.09 12.00
C ASN A 72 7.46 10.49 12.24
N LYS A 73 7.14 11.48 11.39
CA LYS A 73 7.57 12.87 11.54
C LYS A 73 9.11 13.07 11.53
N LYS A 74 9.85 12.11 10.95
CA LYS A 74 11.30 12.22 10.77
C LYS A 74 11.66 13.20 9.66
N ILE A 75 10.80 13.29 8.64
CA ILE A 75 10.89 14.27 7.55
C ILE A 75 9.58 15.05 7.43
N SER A 76 9.67 16.31 7.04
CA SER A 76 8.50 17.13 6.72
C SER A 76 8.27 17.11 5.22
N CYS A 77 7.01 16.95 4.82
CA CYS A 77 6.59 17.02 3.43
C CYS A 77 5.36 17.92 3.32
N GLU A 78 5.39 18.93 2.45
CA GLU A 78 4.22 19.80 2.26
C GLU A 78 3.10 19.12 1.48
N LEU A 79 3.47 18.16 0.61
CA LEU A 79 2.53 17.46 -0.27
C LEU A 79 1.78 16.33 0.45
N ILE A 80 2.38 15.73 1.48
CA ILE A 80 1.84 14.57 2.19
C ILE A 80 1.96 14.81 3.70
N SER A 81 0.84 14.87 4.39
CA SER A 81 0.80 14.93 5.86
C SER A 81 1.12 13.57 6.50
N PRO A 82 1.50 13.51 7.79
CA PRO A 82 1.71 12.26 8.50
C PRO A 82 0.51 11.30 8.43
N LYS A 83 -0.70 11.82 8.55
CA LYS A 83 -1.93 11.03 8.46
C LYS A 83 -2.16 10.46 7.05
N GLU A 84 -1.92 11.25 6.00
CA GLU A 84 -2.01 10.78 4.61
C GLU A 84 -0.93 9.73 4.31
N ALA A 85 0.29 9.92 4.80
CA ALA A 85 1.36 8.93 4.67
C ALA A 85 0.98 7.58 5.33
N THR A 86 0.34 7.64 6.51
CA THR A 86 -0.18 6.44 7.19
C THR A 86 -1.29 5.77 6.38
N PHE A 87 -2.19 6.55 5.79
CA PHE A 87 -3.20 6.03 4.88
C PHE A 87 -2.58 5.33 3.66
N TYR A 88 -1.59 5.95 3.00
CA TYR A 88 -0.92 5.35 1.85
C TYR A 88 -0.12 4.09 2.23
N LEU A 89 0.50 4.04 3.41
CA LEU A 89 1.07 2.80 3.95
C LEU A 89 0.00 1.71 4.05
N GLY A 90 -1.20 2.05 4.49
CA GLY A 90 -2.33 1.13 4.61
C GLY A 90 -2.82 0.56 3.27
N THR A 91 -2.49 1.20 2.14
CA THR A 91 -2.84 0.70 0.79
C THR A 91 -1.81 -0.27 0.22
N MET A 92 -0.66 -0.49 0.88
CA MET A 92 0.38 -1.38 0.42
C MET A 92 0.10 -2.84 0.82
N LEU A 93 0.56 -3.78 -0.01
CA LEU A 93 0.19 -5.20 0.10
C LEU A 93 1.37 -6.13 0.41
N GLY A 94 2.60 -5.66 0.30
CA GLY A 94 3.80 -6.49 0.32
C GLY A 94 4.44 -6.71 1.70
N GLY A 95 3.87 -6.17 2.76
CA GLY A 95 4.40 -6.33 4.12
C GLY A 95 5.37 -5.25 4.58
N TYR A 96 6.00 -4.47 3.68
CA TYR A 96 6.90 -3.37 4.05
C TYR A 96 6.23 -2.25 4.87
N ASN A 97 4.92 -2.19 4.84
CA ASN A 97 4.08 -1.25 5.56
C ASN A 97 3.70 -1.72 6.98
N VAL A 98 3.82 -3.01 7.29
CA VAL A 98 3.25 -3.59 8.51
C VAL A 98 3.97 -3.07 9.76
N GLU A 99 5.30 -3.18 9.82
CA GLU A 99 6.09 -2.68 10.96
C GLU A 99 5.93 -1.17 11.18
N PRO A 100 6.01 -0.30 10.14
CA PRO A 100 5.67 1.12 10.28
C PRO A 100 4.27 1.37 10.87
N LEU A 101 3.25 0.67 10.40
CA LEU A 101 1.89 0.82 10.91
C LEU A 101 1.76 0.38 12.37
N ILE A 102 2.41 -0.72 12.78
CA ILE A 102 2.43 -1.17 14.17
C ILE A 102 3.06 -0.12 15.10
N SER A 103 4.08 0.58 14.63
CA SER A 103 4.73 1.64 15.41
C SER A 103 3.81 2.83 15.67
N LEU A 104 2.81 3.04 14.82
CA LEU A 104 1.94 4.21 14.81
C LEU A 104 0.58 3.99 15.50
N ILE A 105 0.20 2.78 15.88
CA ILE A 105 -1.17 2.49 16.37
C ILE A 105 -1.59 3.31 17.60
N ASP A 106 -0.64 3.77 18.40
CA ASP A 106 -0.89 4.60 19.59
C ASP A 106 -0.46 6.07 19.38
N ASP A 107 -0.07 6.46 18.15
CA ASP A 107 0.21 7.87 17.83
C ASP A 107 -1.10 8.69 17.81
N PRO A 108 -1.15 9.87 18.47
CA PRO A 108 -2.38 10.64 18.59
C PRO A 108 -2.92 11.20 17.26
N GLU A 109 -2.09 11.32 16.23
CA GLU A 109 -2.47 11.83 14.91
C GLU A 109 -2.72 10.71 13.89
N CYS A 110 -1.87 9.70 13.90
CA CYS A 110 -1.83 8.63 12.89
C CYS A 110 -2.50 7.33 13.36
N GLY A 111 -2.72 7.16 14.66
CA GLY A 111 -3.11 5.88 15.27
C GLY A 111 -4.43 5.33 14.74
N GLU A 112 -5.44 6.18 14.56
CA GLU A 112 -6.73 5.76 14.01
C GLU A 112 -6.58 5.14 12.60
N GLU A 113 -5.80 5.80 11.75
CA GLU A 113 -5.56 5.33 10.38
C GLU A 113 -4.71 4.06 10.36
N ALA A 114 -3.70 3.97 11.25
CA ALA A 114 -2.87 2.77 11.39
C ALA A 114 -3.68 1.56 11.89
N VAL A 115 -4.56 1.76 12.87
CA VAL A 115 -5.48 0.72 13.36
C VAL A 115 -6.40 0.23 12.24
N LYS A 116 -7.00 1.16 11.49
CA LYS A 116 -7.86 0.83 10.36
C LYS A 116 -7.11 0.03 9.28
N ALA A 117 -5.91 0.45 8.92
CA ALA A 117 -5.07 -0.24 7.96
C ALA A 117 -4.75 -1.67 8.40
N LEU A 118 -4.24 -1.85 9.62
CA LEU A 118 -3.88 -3.17 10.15
C LEU A 118 -5.09 -4.08 10.37
N SER A 119 -6.25 -3.52 10.73
CA SER A 119 -7.49 -4.29 10.85
C SER A 119 -7.91 -4.96 9.54
N ASN A 120 -7.52 -4.38 8.40
CA ASN A 120 -7.78 -4.93 7.07
C ASN A 120 -6.62 -5.78 6.53
N THR A 121 -5.50 -5.87 7.23
CA THR A 121 -4.32 -6.65 6.84
C THR A 121 -4.35 -8.00 7.55
N LEU A 122 -4.87 -9.03 6.88
CA LEU A 122 -5.17 -10.33 7.51
C LEU A 122 -3.99 -11.32 7.50
N LEU A 123 -2.97 -11.09 6.68
CA LEU A 123 -1.82 -11.99 6.55
C LEU A 123 -0.55 -11.35 7.13
N VAL A 124 -0.50 -11.25 8.45
CA VAL A 124 0.58 -10.57 9.19
C VAL A 124 1.43 -11.54 10.01
N PHE A 125 1.71 -12.69 9.49
CA PHE A 125 2.39 -13.82 10.15
C PHE A 125 3.32 -13.44 11.32
N ASP A 126 4.47 -12.86 11.04
CA ASP A 126 5.46 -12.51 12.08
C ASP A 126 4.96 -11.38 12.98
N ALA A 127 4.31 -10.39 12.40
CA ALA A 127 3.78 -9.22 13.12
C ALA A 127 2.57 -9.54 14.02
N PHE A 128 1.94 -10.72 13.87
CA PHE A 128 0.86 -11.14 14.75
C PHE A 128 1.30 -11.15 16.22
N ASN A 129 2.47 -11.68 16.51
CA ASN A 129 2.99 -11.74 17.87
C ASN A 129 3.26 -10.34 18.45
N ASP A 130 3.70 -9.40 17.65
CA ASP A 130 3.95 -8.02 18.08
C ASP A 130 2.64 -7.32 18.46
N ILE A 131 1.59 -7.48 17.67
CA ILE A 131 0.27 -6.96 17.98
C ILE A 131 -0.32 -7.68 19.22
N ALA A 132 -0.17 -9.00 19.33
CA ALA A 132 -0.65 -9.77 20.47
C ALA A 132 0.05 -9.36 21.77
N GLU A 133 1.36 -9.12 21.76
CA GLU A 133 2.08 -8.60 22.92
C GLU A 133 1.64 -7.18 23.27
N LYS A 134 1.54 -6.32 22.26
CA LYS A 134 1.15 -4.93 22.43
C LYS A 134 -0.30 -4.77 22.92
N SER A 135 -1.18 -5.71 22.62
CA SER A 135 -2.59 -5.71 23.07
C SER A 135 -2.75 -5.83 24.60
N LYS A 136 -1.72 -6.28 25.30
CA LYS A 136 -1.73 -6.33 26.78
C LYS A 136 -1.76 -4.94 27.42
N SER A 137 -1.36 -3.90 26.69
CA SER A 137 -1.27 -2.52 27.19
C SER A 137 -1.90 -1.48 26.27
N SER A 138 -2.21 -1.83 25.02
CA SER A 138 -2.81 -0.93 24.01
C SER A 138 -4.21 -1.43 23.63
N GLU A 139 -5.21 -0.57 23.87
CA GLU A 139 -6.59 -0.82 23.39
C GLU A 139 -6.66 -0.88 21.86
N ASN A 140 -5.81 -0.13 21.18
CA ASN A 140 -5.76 -0.12 19.72
C ASN A 140 -5.25 -1.44 19.16
N ALA A 141 -4.21 -2.02 19.77
CA ALA A 141 -3.75 -3.35 19.41
C ALA A 141 -4.82 -4.42 19.69
N ALA A 142 -5.56 -4.30 20.80
CA ALA A 142 -6.68 -5.20 21.10
C ALA A 142 -7.81 -5.09 20.06
N LYS A 143 -8.13 -3.87 19.57
CA LYS A 143 -9.10 -3.68 18.49
C LYS A 143 -8.68 -4.38 17.21
N ILE A 144 -7.39 -4.31 16.84
CA ILE A 144 -6.85 -4.99 15.66
C ILE A 144 -7.01 -6.50 15.77
N LEU A 145 -6.61 -7.09 16.93
CA LEU A 145 -6.78 -8.54 17.16
C LEU A 145 -8.25 -8.98 17.07
N ASN A 146 -9.15 -8.21 17.65
CA ASN A 146 -10.59 -8.50 17.57
C ASN A 146 -11.09 -8.43 16.15
N SER A 147 -10.65 -7.42 15.36
CA SER A 147 -11.01 -7.31 13.95
C SER A 147 -10.53 -8.54 13.15
N TRP A 148 -9.32 -9.02 13.41
CA TRP A 148 -8.83 -10.23 12.75
C TRP A 148 -9.60 -11.48 13.16
N ALA A 149 -9.97 -11.61 14.43
CA ALA A 149 -10.75 -12.74 14.94
C ALA A 149 -12.18 -12.77 14.38
N GLU A 150 -12.73 -11.60 14.07
CA GLU A 150 -14.08 -11.43 13.53
C GLU A 150 -14.10 -11.36 11.98
N ALA A 151 -12.96 -11.52 11.32
CA ALA A 151 -12.89 -11.47 9.88
C ALA A 151 -13.80 -12.55 9.23
N GLU A 152 -14.59 -12.14 8.27
CA GLU A 152 -15.65 -12.96 7.66
C GLU A 152 -15.14 -14.32 7.17
N TRP A 153 -13.96 -14.35 6.56
CA TRP A 153 -13.38 -15.60 6.04
C TRP A 153 -12.93 -16.58 7.13
N PHE A 154 -12.79 -16.16 8.40
CA PHE A 154 -12.63 -17.06 9.53
C PHE A 154 -13.96 -17.58 10.05
N LEU A 155 -15.00 -16.74 9.99
CA LEU A 155 -16.30 -17.02 10.60
C LEU A 155 -17.27 -17.65 9.61
N SER A 156 -17.23 -17.23 8.35
CA SER A 156 -18.09 -17.79 7.31
C SER A 156 -17.46 -19.05 6.72
N LYS A 157 -18.24 -20.12 6.72
CA LYS A 157 -17.95 -21.34 5.95
C LYS A 157 -18.97 -21.39 4.82
N PRO A 158 -18.68 -20.79 3.66
CA PRO A 158 -19.59 -20.87 2.55
C PRO A 158 -19.78 -22.34 2.17
N GLU A 159 -21.05 -22.79 2.12
CA GLU A 159 -21.36 -24.09 1.56
C GLU A 159 -20.97 -24.07 0.08
N VAL A 160 -20.20 -25.06 -0.33
CA VAL A 160 -19.89 -25.23 -1.74
C VAL A 160 -21.19 -25.64 -2.44
N PRO A 161 -21.69 -24.88 -3.41
CA PRO A 161 -22.92 -25.24 -4.11
C PRO A 161 -22.72 -26.57 -4.84
N GLU A 162 -23.76 -27.43 -4.84
CA GLU A 162 -23.76 -28.71 -5.57
C GLU A 162 -23.54 -28.51 -7.08
N LYS A 163 -23.88 -27.34 -7.59
CA LYS A 163 -23.76 -26.96 -8.99
C LYS A 163 -23.28 -25.53 -9.12
N ILE A 164 -22.25 -25.34 -9.93
CA ILE A 164 -21.74 -24.02 -10.31
C ILE A 164 -21.99 -23.83 -11.81
N ASP A 165 -22.85 -22.88 -12.16
CA ASP A 165 -23.06 -22.46 -13.55
C ASP A 165 -22.10 -21.30 -13.86
N THR A 166 -21.17 -21.53 -14.79
CA THR A 166 -20.17 -20.52 -15.18
C THR A 166 -20.33 -20.13 -16.64
N ILE A 167 -20.13 -18.86 -16.94
CA ILE A 167 -20.03 -18.35 -18.31
C ILE A 167 -18.56 -18.21 -18.64
N ILE A 168 -18.08 -18.97 -19.62
CA ILE A 168 -16.71 -18.91 -20.07
C ILE A 168 -16.60 -17.99 -21.28
N PHE A 169 -15.82 -16.92 -21.16
CA PHE A 169 -15.46 -16.05 -22.26
C PHE A 169 -14.10 -16.48 -22.82
N LYS A 170 -14.06 -16.87 -24.08
CA LYS A 170 -12.80 -17.13 -24.76
C LYS A 170 -12.22 -15.82 -25.27
N VAL A 171 -11.08 -15.41 -24.76
CA VAL A 171 -10.31 -14.28 -25.28
C VAL A 171 -9.43 -14.80 -26.44
N PRO A 172 -9.36 -14.07 -27.57
CA PRO A 172 -8.43 -14.44 -28.63
C PRO A 172 -6.99 -14.12 -28.21
N GLY A 173 -6.09 -15.10 -28.42
CA GLY A 173 -4.68 -14.99 -28.09
C GLY A 173 -4.29 -15.73 -26.79
N GLU A 174 -3.02 -15.67 -26.46
CA GLU A 174 -2.48 -16.12 -25.20
C GLU A 174 -2.53 -14.98 -24.19
N THR A 175 -3.03 -15.26 -22.98
CA THR A 175 -2.98 -14.32 -21.86
C THR A 175 -2.01 -14.90 -20.85
N ASN A 176 -0.91 -14.17 -20.60
CA ASN A 176 -0.01 -14.51 -19.51
C ASN A 176 -0.69 -14.14 -18.21
N THR A 177 -0.75 -15.07 -17.27
CA THR A 177 -1.34 -14.84 -15.94
C THR A 177 -0.30 -14.46 -14.89
N ASP A 178 0.96 -14.39 -15.30
CA ASP A 178 2.10 -14.12 -14.42
C ASP A 178 2.66 -12.67 -14.58
N ASP A 179 2.00 -11.84 -15.39
CA ASP A 179 2.34 -10.41 -15.58
C ASP A 179 1.49 -9.49 -14.68
#